data_8affd3a0a23819fd7d718bcfe58de569
#
_entry.id   8affd3a0a23819fd7d718bcfe58de569
#
_cell.length_a   1.000
_cell.length_b   1.000
_cell.length_c   1.000
_cell.angle_alpha   90.00
_cell.angle_beta   90.00
_cell.angle_gamma   90.00
#
_symmetry.space_group_name_H-M   'P 1'
#
loop_
_entity.id
_entity.type
_entity.pdbx_description
1 polymer ?
#
loop_
_entity_poly.entity_id
_entity_poly.type
_entity_poly.pdbx_seq_one_letter_code
_entity_poly.pdbx_strand_id
1 'polypeptide(L)'
;MADLKTEFCGVPFKNPVVIASLETTNSPDLMKQAFDYGAAGAIIKTLTDIDDMAVLTMNSKYCIMNDRGDIIKGKVPRDFKFYSRSGYSSTYYKDWIPHLKELQAYAAERGAHMIGSAGAKDIDGWKDICRTIEDCGLPMVELNFGCPHPAMMPGVHGGSMIGQNPDVAYEVTKQVCEAVDIPVMVKLTPDQSQPVAISHAVKEAGAAAVTATNRYTAFAVDIETGQPRLGGP
;
A
#
# COMPACT_ATOMS: atom_id res chain seq x y z
N MET A 1 2.69 -13.93 -30.32
CA MET A 1 2.93 -13.52 -28.91
C MET A 1 1.85 -14.16 -28.06
N ALA A 2 2.19 -14.60 -26.85
CA ALA A 2 1.19 -15.12 -25.92
C ALA A 2 0.18 -14.01 -25.56
N ASP A 3 -1.11 -14.36 -25.42
CA ASP A 3 -2.11 -13.46 -24.85
C ASP A 3 -1.90 -13.42 -23.33
N LEU A 4 -1.62 -12.24 -22.78
CA LEU A 4 -1.38 -12.04 -21.35
C LEU A 4 -2.59 -11.44 -20.64
N LYS A 5 -3.73 -11.27 -21.33
CA LYS A 5 -4.93 -10.76 -20.71
C LYS A 5 -5.38 -11.64 -19.57
N THR A 6 -5.82 -11.03 -18.50
CA THR A 6 -6.33 -11.72 -17.31
C THR A 6 -7.49 -10.95 -16.72
N GLU A 7 -8.28 -11.61 -15.89
CA GLU A 7 -9.30 -10.98 -15.07
C GLU A 7 -8.94 -11.15 -13.60
N PHE A 8 -9.11 -10.10 -12.83
CA PHE A 8 -8.86 -10.12 -11.40
C PHE A 8 -9.96 -9.35 -10.66
N CYS A 9 -10.65 -10.01 -9.75
CA CYS A 9 -11.80 -9.48 -9.00
C CYS A 9 -12.91 -8.89 -9.91
N GLY A 10 -13.18 -9.53 -11.07
CA GLY A 10 -14.15 -9.05 -12.06
C GLY A 10 -13.68 -7.88 -12.93
N VAL A 11 -12.45 -7.39 -12.74
CA VAL A 11 -11.84 -6.32 -13.53
C VAL A 11 -10.90 -6.90 -14.59
N PRO A 12 -11.03 -6.56 -15.88
CA PRO A 12 -10.15 -7.04 -16.93
C PRO A 12 -8.83 -6.28 -16.96
N PHE A 13 -7.70 -6.99 -17.04
CA PHE A 13 -6.36 -6.45 -17.18
C PHE A 13 -5.69 -6.90 -18.48
N LYS A 14 -4.97 -5.99 -19.17
CA LYS A 14 -4.23 -6.31 -20.40
C LYS A 14 -3.07 -7.31 -20.18
N ASN A 15 -2.57 -7.40 -18.94
CA ASN A 15 -1.57 -8.37 -18.47
C ASN A 15 -1.57 -8.41 -16.93
N PRO A 16 -0.89 -9.37 -16.27
CA PRO A 16 -0.91 -9.49 -14.82
C PRO A 16 0.06 -8.55 -14.06
N VAL A 17 0.68 -7.58 -14.74
CA VAL A 17 1.68 -6.70 -14.12
C VAL A 17 1.02 -5.48 -13.50
N VAL A 18 1.01 -5.42 -12.18
CA VAL A 18 0.51 -4.29 -11.38
C VAL A 18 1.62 -3.75 -10.51
N ILE A 19 1.84 -2.44 -10.55
CA ILE A 19 2.80 -1.76 -9.67
C ILE A 19 2.19 -1.64 -8.27
N ALA A 20 2.88 -2.19 -7.27
CA ALA A 20 2.42 -2.16 -5.89
C ALA A 20 2.43 -0.73 -5.31
N SER A 21 1.64 -0.54 -4.22
CA SER A 21 1.67 0.70 -3.44
C SER A 21 3.03 0.89 -2.77
N LEU A 22 3.82 1.83 -3.30
CA LEU A 22 5.18 2.14 -2.85
C LEU A 22 5.55 3.60 -3.16
N GLU A 23 6.80 3.99 -2.96
CA GLU A 23 7.24 5.38 -3.08
C GLU A 23 7.05 5.96 -4.49
N THR A 24 7.26 5.16 -5.52
CA THR A 24 7.06 5.60 -6.92
C THR A 24 5.60 5.88 -7.24
N THR A 25 4.67 5.23 -6.55
CA THR A 25 3.23 5.48 -6.72
C THR A 25 2.69 6.64 -5.87
N ASN A 26 3.58 7.42 -5.25
CA ASN A 26 3.28 8.75 -4.67
C ASN A 26 3.55 9.89 -5.67
N SER A 27 3.92 9.56 -6.91
CA SER A 27 4.21 10.52 -7.99
C SER A 27 3.33 10.25 -9.20
N PRO A 28 2.44 11.18 -9.60
CA PRO A 28 1.64 11.06 -10.81
C PRO A 28 2.48 10.77 -12.06
N ASP A 29 3.62 11.44 -12.22
CA ASP A 29 4.48 11.28 -13.40
C ASP A 29 5.10 9.88 -13.49
N LEU A 30 5.54 9.32 -12.35
CA LEU A 30 6.10 7.97 -12.33
C LEU A 30 5.02 6.91 -12.57
N MET A 31 3.78 7.13 -12.14
CA MET A 31 2.66 6.24 -12.46
C MET A 31 2.31 6.30 -13.95
N LYS A 32 2.24 7.50 -14.55
CA LYS A 32 2.05 7.64 -16.00
C LYS A 32 3.16 6.92 -16.78
N GLN A 33 4.41 7.09 -16.37
CA GLN A 33 5.54 6.39 -16.98
C GLN A 33 5.40 4.86 -16.87
N ALA A 34 4.93 4.33 -15.73
CA ALA A 34 4.70 2.89 -15.59
C ALA A 34 3.63 2.37 -16.58
N PHE A 35 2.55 3.11 -16.78
CA PHE A 35 1.53 2.78 -17.78
C PHE A 35 2.07 2.84 -19.22
N ASP A 36 2.91 3.84 -19.54
CA ASP A 36 3.57 3.96 -20.85
C ASP A 36 4.52 2.79 -21.12
N TYR A 37 5.18 2.24 -20.09
CA TYR A 37 5.99 1.02 -20.17
C TYR A 37 5.20 -0.28 -20.11
N GLY A 38 3.87 -0.22 -20.09
CA GLY A 38 3.01 -1.39 -20.27
C GLY A 38 2.44 -2.01 -19.00
N ALA A 39 2.62 -1.41 -17.82
CA ALA A 39 1.93 -1.86 -16.62
C ALA A 39 0.41 -1.85 -16.85
N ALA A 40 -0.27 -2.92 -16.42
CA ALA A 40 -1.72 -3.03 -16.53
C ALA A 40 -2.46 -2.41 -15.34
N GLY A 41 -1.75 -2.10 -14.27
CA GLY A 41 -2.29 -1.38 -13.13
C GLY A 41 -1.20 -0.74 -12.28
N ALA A 42 -1.61 0.22 -11.45
CA ALA A 42 -0.78 0.78 -10.39
C ALA A 42 -1.63 1.06 -9.16
N ILE A 43 -1.15 0.59 -8.00
CA ILE A 43 -1.78 0.86 -6.71
C ILE A 43 -1.15 2.13 -6.14
N ILE A 44 -1.95 3.16 -5.92
CA ILE A 44 -1.47 4.43 -5.37
C ILE A 44 -0.80 4.24 -4.00
N LYS A 45 0.13 5.11 -3.65
CA LYS A 45 0.65 5.20 -2.28
C LYS A 45 -0.51 5.40 -1.32
N THR A 46 -0.58 4.61 -0.25
CA THR A 46 -1.72 4.55 0.68
C THR A 46 -2.21 5.95 1.07
N LEU A 47 -3.43 6.26 0.70
CA LEU A 47 -4.13 7.50 1.06
C LEU A 47 -4.55 7.44 2.52
N THR A 48 -4.51 8.59 3.21
CA THR A 48 -4.76 8.60 4.65
C THR A 48 -5.35 9.91 5.16
N ASP A 49 -6.04 9.82 6.28
CA ASP A 49 -6.53 10.92 7.11
C ASP A 49 -5.65 11.15 8.37
N ILE A 50 -4.49 10.51 8.43
CA ILE A 50 -3.55 10.58 9.56
C ILE A 50 -2.41 11.54 9.21
N ASP A 51 -2.45 12.75 9.76
CA ASP A 51 -1.48 13.83 9.44
C ASP A 51 -0.03 13.44 9.73
N ASP A 52 0.22 12.75 10.85
CA ASP A 52 1.57 12.30 11.23
C ASP A 52 2.20 11.35 10.21
N MET A 53 1.39 10.63 9.44
CA MET A 53 1.89 9.75 8.36
C MET A 53 2.49 10.53 7.20
N ALA A 54 1.99 11.73 6.90
CA ALA A 54 2.56 12.61 5.90
C ALA A 54 3.96 13.09 6.33
N VAL A 55 4.11 13.47 7.60
CA VAL A 55 5.41 13.88 8.19
C VAL A 55 6.43 12.74 8.12
N LEU A 56 6.03 11.51 8.44
CA LEU A 56 6.88 10.33 8.29
C LEU A 56 7.36 10.14 6.86
N THR A 57 6.48 10.31 5.88
CA THR A 57 6.81 10.15 4.46
C THR A 57 7.74 11.24 3.95
N MET A 58 7.54 12.49 4.33
CA MET A 58 8.46 13.57 4.02
C MET A 58 9.86 13.35 4.60
N ASN A 59 9.95 12.66 5.74
CA ASN A 59 11.20 12.28 6.40
C ASN A 59 11.66 10.85 6.07
N SER A 60 11.20 10.27 4.96
CA SER A 60 11.58 8.93 4.53
C SER A 60 13.08 8.77 4.39
N LYS A 61 13.59 7.63 4.83
CA LYS A 61 15.00 7.28 4.75
C LYS A 61 15.17 5.95 4.04
N TYR A 62 16.22 5.86 3.24
CA TYR A 62 16.54 4.68 2.45
C TYR A 62 18.03 4.39 2.53
N CYS A 63 18.39 3.11 2.55
CA CYS A 63 19.75 2.69 2.28
C CYS A 63 19.79 1.35 1.54
N ILE A 64 20.89 1.15 0.84
CA ILE A 64 21.23 -0.12 0.21
C ILE A 64 22.38 -0.72 0.99
N MET A 65 22.26 -2.00 1.37
CA MET A 65 23.25 -2.69 2.17
C MET A 65 23.73 -3.98 1.47
N ASN A 66 24.95 -4.37 1.76
CA ASN A 66 25.46 -5.69 1.42
C ASN A 66 24.99 -6.75 2.43
N ASP A 67 25.43 -7.99 2.25
CA ASP A 67 25.09 -9.10 3.15
C ASP A 67 25.68 -8.95 4.57
N ARG A 68 26.72 -8.14 4.72
CA ARG A 68 27.34 -7.83 6.01
C ARG A 68 26.63 -6.69 6.76
N GLY A 69 25.65 -6.03 6.12
CA GLY A 69 24.96 -4.86 6.70
C GLY A 69 25.68 -3.54 6.47
N ASP A 70 26.76 -3.50 5.65
CA ASP A 70 27.43 -2.25 5.31
C ASP A 70 26.61 -1.47 4.28
N ILE A 71 26.53 -0.16 4.47
CA ILE A 71 25.83 0.73 3.53
C ILE A 71 26.68 0.86 2.25
N ILE A 72 26.06 0.54 1.10
CA ILE A 72 26.67 0.65 -0.22
C ILE A 72 26.49 2.08 -0.71
N LYS A 73 27.60 2.71 -1.09
CA LYS A 73 27.63 4.02 -1.75
C LYS A 73 28.12 3.84 -3.20
N GLY A 74 27.44 4.49 -4.15
CA GLY A 74 27.81 4.44 -5.56
C GLY A 74 27.10 3.32 -6.33
N LYS A 75 27.83 2.54 -7.15
CA LYS A 75 27.23 1.51 -8.00
C LYS A 75 26.63 0.38 -7.19
N VAL A 76 25.32 0.16 -7.37
CA VAL A 76 24.59 -0.91 -6.70
C VAL A 76 24.95 -2.26 -7.32
N PRO A 77 25.39 -3.26 -6.54
CA PRO A 77 25.63 -4.61 -7.03
C PRO A 77 24.31 -5.32 -7.40
N ARG A 78 24.41 -6.47 -8.06
CA ARG A 78 23.23 -7.26 -8.40
C ARG A 78 22.52 -7.78 -7.15
N ASP A 79 23.27 -8.18 -6.15
CA ASP A 79 22.76 -8.69 -4.88
C ASP A 79 22.92 -7.62 -3.82
N PHE A 80 21.79 -7.11 -3.32
CA PHE A 80 21.73 -6.08 -2.30
C PHE A 80 20.47 -6.21 -1.45
N LYS A 81 20.50 -5.63 -0.26
CA LYS A 81 19.33 -5.45 0.60
C LYS A 81 18.88 -4.01 0.55
N PHE A 82 17.62 -3.78 0.20
CA PHE A 82 17.01 -2.46 0.26
C PHE A 82 16.32 -2.28 1.61
N TYR A 83 16.79 -1.32 2.38
CA TYR A 83 16.26 -0.99 3.69
C TYR A 83 15.64 0.40 3.66
N SER A 84 14.39 0.52 4.13
CA SER A 84 13.66 1.76 4.04
C SER A 84 12.78 2.00 5.26
N ARG A 85 12.62 3.27 5.60
CA ARG A 85 11.63 3.78 6.54
C ARG A 85 10.80 4.84 5.84
N SER A 86 9.52 4.58 5.61
CA SER A 86 8.59 5.52 4.99
C SER A 86 7.15 5.27 5.44
N GLY A 87 6.33 6.31 5.39
CA GLY A 87 4.92 6.27 5.78
C GLY A 87 3.94 6.01 4.63
N TYR A 88 2.72 6.51 4.76
CA TYR A 88 1.66 6.54 3.74
C TYR A 88 1.90 7.66 2.72
N SER A 89 0.87 8.14 2.03
CA SER A 89 1.01 9.32 1.18
C SER A 89 1.45 10.55 1.99
N SER A 90 2.30 11.40 1.40
CA SER A 90 2.69 12.69 1.98
C SER A 90 1.63 13.78 1.79
N THR A 91 0.58 13.48 1.06
CA THR A 91 -0.51 14.40 0.73
C THR A 91 -1.80 13.88 1.33
N TYR A 92 -2.60 14.77 1.91
CA TYR A 92 -3.91 14.44 2.46
C TYR A 92 -4.81 13.83 1.38
N TYR A 93 -5.61 12.81 1.71
CA TYR A 93 -6.31 12.03 0.70
C TYR A 93 -7.28 12.84 -0.17
N LYS A 94 -7.92 13.92 0.35
CA LYS A 94 -8.80 14.77 -0.45
C LYS A 94 -8.06 15.61 -1.49
N ASP A 95 -6.81 15.95 -1.22
CA ASP A 95 -5.97 16.70 -2.16
C ASP A 95 -5.50 15.83 -3.33
N TRP A 96 -5.62 14.50 -3.20
CA TRP A 96 -5.36 13.56 -4.27
C TRP A 96 -6.50 13.46 -5.30
N ILE A 97 -7.72 13.91 -4.99
CA ILE A 97 -8.92 13.72 -5.85
C ILE A 97 -8.68 14.14 -7.31
N PRO A 98 -8.14 15.34 -7.62
CA PRO A 98 -7.88 15.72 -9.00
C PRO A 98 -6.91 14.78 -9.70
N HIS A 99 -5.84 14.37 -9.00
CA HIS A 99 -4.83 13.47 -9.54
C HIS A 99 -5.36 12.05 -9.74
N LEU A 100 -6.22 11.55 -8.86
CA LEU A 100 -6.85 10.22 -9.02
C LEU A 100 -7.68 10.16 -10.28
N LYS A 101 -8.52 11.16 -10.53
CA LYS A 101 -9.36 11.25 -11.73
C LYS A 101 -8.53 11.34 -13.01
N GLU A 102 -7.50 12.20 -12.99
CA GLU A 102 -6.58 12.35 -14.13
C GLU A 102 -5.83 11.04 -14.41
N LEU A 103 -5.27 10.41 -13.38
CA LEU A 103 -4.50 9.17 -13.53
C LEU A 103 -5.36 8.00 -13.96
N GLN A 104 -6.60 7.89 -13.47
CA GLN A 104 -7.53 6.87 -13.93
C GLN A 104 -7.89 7.05 -15.42
N ALA A 105 -8.15 8.27 -15.85
CA ALA A 105 -8.39 8.56 -17.26
C ALA A 105 -7.16 8.21 -18.13
N TYR A 106 -5.97 8.62 -17.68
CA TYR A 106 -4.70 8.32 -18.37
C TYR A 106 -4.41 6.82 -18.47
N ALA A 107 -4.69 6.06 -17.39
CA ALA A 107 -4.55 4.62 -17.38
C ALA A 107 -5.54 3.94 -18.31
N ALA A 108 -6.81 4.36 -18.29
CA ALA A 108 -7.88 3.81 -19.12
C ALA A 108 -7.58 3.91 -20.62
N GLU A 109 -7.04 5.05 -21.09
CA GLU A 109 -6.60 5.22 -22.49
C GLU A 109 -5.54 4.19 -22.91
N ARG A 110 -4.84 3.58 -21.95
CA ARG A 110 -3.77 2.57 -22.16
C ARG A 110 -4.22 1.15 -21.85
N GLY A 111 -5.52 0.95 -21.60
CA GLY A 111 -6.06 -0.34 -21.15
C GLY A 111 -5.49 -0.78 -19.81
N ALA A 112 -5.22 0.16 -18.92
CA ALA A 112 -4.69 -0.05 -17.57
C ALA A 112 -5.63 0.58 -16.53
N HIS A 113 -5.36 0.32 -15.23
CA HIS A 113 -6.18 0.79 -14.13
C HIS A 113 -5.35 1.44 -13.03
N MET A 114 -5.87 2.54 -12.48
CA MET A 114 -5.48 2.99 -11.16
C MET A 114 -6.25 2.17 -10.12
N ILE A 115 -5.55 1.74 -9.07
CA ILE A 115 -6.14 1.03 -7.94
C ILE A 115 -5.91 1.90 -6.70
N GLY A 116 -6.97 2.10 -5.90
CA GLY A 116 -6.88 2.85 -4.66
C GLY A 116 -6.09 2.09 -3.61
N SER A 117 -5.50 2.81 -2.65
CA SER A 117 -4.99 2.21 -1.41
C SER A 117 -5.35 3.10 -0.24
N ALA A 118 -5.94 2.51 0.79
CA ALA A 118 -6.45 3.20 1.96
C ALA A 118 -5.75 2.77 3.25
N GLY A 119 -5.61 3.73 4.16
CA GLY A 119 -5.17 3.50 5.54
C GLY A 119 -5.65 4.65 6.41
N ALA A 120 -6.52 4.38 7.38
CA ALA A 120 -7.17 5.40 8.18
C ALA A 120 -6.98 5.17 9.68
N LYS A 121 -7.37 6.18 10.46
CA LYS A 121 -7.27 6.17 11.93
C LYS A 121 -8.42 5.43 12.61
N ASP A 122 -9.61 5.42 11.99
CA ASP A 122 -10.83 4.82 12.52
C ASP A 122 -11.76 4.35 11.39
N ILE A 123 -12.87 3.69 11.75
CA ILE A 123 -13.82 3.08 10.80
C ILE A 123 -14.42 4.12 9.84
N ASP A 124 -14.75 5.31 10.33
CA ASP A 124 -15.37 6.34 9.48
C ASP A 124 -14.35 6.87 8.46
N GLY A 125 -13.09 7.06 8.86
CA GLY A 125 -11.99 7.39 7.96
C GLY A 125 -11.78 6.32 6.88
N TRP A 126 -11.82 5.03 7.24
CA TRP A 126 -11.72 3.93 6.27
C TRP A 126 -12.81 4.01 5.21
N LYS A 127 -14.07 4.20 5.64
CA LYS A 127 -15.23 4.32 4.72
C LYS A 127 -15.13 5.57 3.84
N ASP A 128 -14.77 6.72 4.40
CA ASP A 128 -14.70 7.98 3.67
C ASP A 128 -13.61 7.97 2.60
N ILE A 129 -12.42 7.44 2.91
CA ILE A 129 -11.34 7.28 1.94
C ILE A 129 -11.73 6.32 0.82
N CYS A 130 -12.33 5.16 1.15
CA CYS A 130 -12.72 4.18 0.14
C CYS A 130 -13.84 4.70 -0.78
N ARG A 131 -14.85 5.41 -0.25
CA ARG A 131 -15.85 6.10 -1.07
C ARG A 131 -15.24 7.17 -1.96
N THR A 132 -14.29 7.95 -1.43
CA THR A 132 -13.58 8.95 -2.22
C THR A 132 -12.83 8.30 -3.40
N ILE A 133 -12.21 7.13 -3.19
CA ILE A 133 -11.56 6.36 -4.25
C ILE A 133 -12.56 5.92 -5.32
N GLU A 134 -13.71 5.37 -4.90
CA GLU A 134 -14.79 4.95 -5.77
C GLU A 134 -15.38 6.13 -6.57
N ASP A 135 -15.66 7.26 -5.91
CA ASP A 135 -16.17 8.49 -6.52
C ASP A 135 -15.20 9.11 -7.55
N CYS A 136 -13.92 8.76 -7.46
CA CYS A 136 -12.92 9.11 -8.46
C CYS A 136 -12.93 8.17 -9.68
N GLY A 137 -13.76 7.12 -9.67
CA GLY A 137 -13.89 6.15 -10.75
C GLY A 137 -12.80 5.07 -10.79
N LEU A 138 -12.09 4.86 -9.70
CA LEU A 138 -11.13 3.76 -9.60
C LEU A 138 -11.87 2.43 -9.45
N PRO A 139 -11.45 1.37 -10.18
CA PRO A 139 -12.21 0.13 -10.22
C PRO A 139 -12.02 -0.80 -9.02
N MET A 140 -11.07 -0.49 -8.13
CA MET A 140 -10.72 -1.35 -6.98
C MET A 140 -10.04 -0.54 -5.88
N VAL A 141 -10.09 -1.05 -4.64
CA VAL A 141 -9.36 -0.48 -3.50
C VAL A 141 -8.61 -1.55 -2.70
N GLU A 142 -7.38 -1.23 -2.26
CA GLU A 142 -6.55 -2.06 -1.38
C GLU A 142 -6.50 -1.45 0.03
N LEU A 143 -6.93 -2.19 1.05
CA LEU A 143 -6.81 -1.81 2.46
C LEU A 143 -5.42 -2.18 2.98
N ASN A 144 -4.68 -1.22 3.52
CA ASN A 144 -3.33 -1.45 4.01
C ASN A 144 -3.32 -1.88 5.49
N PHE A 145 -3.39 -3.21 5.73
CA PHE A 145 -3.29 -3.80 7.07
C PHE A 145 -1.85 -4.19 7.43
N GLY A 146 -0.87 -3.65 6.73
CA GLY A 146 0.52 -4.07 6.91
C GLY A 146 1.51 -2.97 7.35
N CYS A 147 1.10 -1.71 7.43
CA CYS A 147 2.00 -0.64 7.85
C CYS A 147 2.20 -0.65 9.38
N PRO A 148 3.44 -0.70 9.89
CA PRO A 148 3.68 -0.74 11.34
C PRO A 148 3.48 0.62 12.03
N HIS A 149 3.61 1.74 11.31
CA HIS A 149 3.64 3.07 11.91
C HIS A 149 2.32 3.49 12.58
N PRO A 150 1.11 3.26 12.01
CA PRO A 150 -0.14 3.58 12.70
C PRO A 150 -0.27 2.93 14.08
N ALA A 151 0.27 1.71 14.24
CA ALA A 151 0.24 0.99 15.51
C ALA A 151 1.03 1.67 16.64
N MET A 152 1.91 2.62 16.29
CA MET A 152 2.74 3.37 17.25
C MET A 152 2.13 4.74 17.61
N MET A 153 1.01 5.12 16.98
CA MET A 153 0.38 6.43 17.17
C MET A 153 -0.75 6.33 18.19
N PRO A 154 -0.77 7.15 19.24
CA PRO A 154 -1.85 7.14 20.23
C PRO A 154 -3.21 7.40 19.60
N GLY A 155 -4.19 6.56 19.90
CA GLY A 155 -5.57 6.71 19.42
C GLY A 155 -5.80 6.31 17.96
N VAL A 156 -4.79 5.80 17.25
CA VAL A 156 -4.92 5.30 15.89
C VAL A 156 -5.09 3.78 15.88
N HIS A 157 -6.18 3.31 15.28
CA HIS A 157 -6.47 1.89 15.09
C HIS A 157 -6.29 1.53 13.60
N GLY A 158 -5.04 1.36 13.17
CA GLY A 158 -4.72 1.18 11.75
C GLY A 158 -3.52 0.27 11.47
N GLY A 159 -3.28 0.02 10.19
CA GLY A 159 -2.09 -0.70 9.73
C GLY A 159 -1.96 -2.11 10.33
N SER A 160 -0.77 -2.44 10.83
CA SER A 160 -0.44 -3.77 11.33
C SER A 160 -1.18 -4.17 12.60
N MET A 161 -1.76 -3.24 13.38
CA MET A 161 -2.64 -3.60 14.50
C MET A 161 -3.88 -4.36 14.00
N ILE A 162 -4.48 -3.88 12.91
CA ILE A 162 -5.61 -4.56 12.28
C ILE A 162 -5.15 -5.88 11.69
N GLY A 163 -4.03 -5.86 10.94
CA GLY A 163 -3.50 -7.05 10.26
C GLY A 163 -2.98 -8.17 11.16
N GLN A 164 -2.92 -7.97 12.47
CA GLN A 164 -2.51 -8.98 13.45
C GLN A 164 -3.69 -9.56 14.26
N ASN A 165 -4.89 -9.01 14.11
CA ASN A 165 -6.09 -9.43 14.84
C ASN A 165 -7.21 -9.81 13.85
N PRO A 166 -7.58 -11.11 13.74
CA PRO A 166 -8.61 -11.57 12.81
C PRO A 166 -9.98 -10.90 13.01
N ASP A 167 -10.40 -10.67 14.25
CA ASP A 167 -11.73 -10.09 14.54
C ASP A 167 -11.78 -8.63 14.10
N VAL A 168 -10.70 -7.87 14.35
CA VAL A 168 -10.59 -6.46 13.93
C VAL A 168 -10.46 -6.37 12.41
N ALA A 169 -9.68 -7.27 11.80
CA ALA A 169 -9.53 -7.34 10.34
C ALA A 169 -10.88 -7.65 9.66
N TYR A 170 -11.65 -8.58 10.23
CA TYR A 170 -13.01 -8.88 9.78
C TYR A 170 -13.90 -7.63 9.84
N GLU A 171 -13.98 -6.97 11.00
CA GLU A 171 -14.88 -5.85 11.22
C GLU A 171 -14.56 -4.67 10.30
N VAL A 172 -13.29 -4.26 10.21
CA VAL A 172 -12.90 -3.15 9.31
C VAL A 172 -13.19 -3.49 7.85
N THR A 173 -12.85 -4.71 7.42
CA THR A 173 -13.09 -5.15 6.04
C THR A 173 -14.58 -5.15 5.72
N LYS A 174 -15.41 -5.71 6.60
CA LYS A 174 -16.87 -5.75 6.44
C LYS A 174 -17.46 -4.36 6.30
N GLN A 175 -17.11 -3.44 7.20
CA GLN A 175 -17.59 -2.06 7.19
C GLN A 175 -17.22 -1.33 5.89
N VAL A 176 -16.06 -1.60 5.33
CA VAL A 176 -15.65 -1.03 4.04
C VAL A 176 -16.41 -1.70 2.89
N CYS A 177 -16.50 -3.04 2.85
CA CYS A 177 -17.25 -3.76 1.80
C CYS A 177 -18.73 -3.37 1.76
N GLU A 178 -19.34 -3.02 2.91
CA GLU A 178 -20.72 -2.50 2.99
C GLU A 178 -20.83 -1.03 2.55
N ALA A 179 -19.72 -0.31 2.45
CA ALA A 179 -19.68 1.12 2.16
C ALA A 179 -19.38 1.48 0.70
N VAL A 180 -18.85 0.54 -0.09
CA VAL A 180 -18.47 0.72 -1.51
C VAL A 180 -18.95 -0.45 -2.35
N ASP A 181 -19.18 -0.21 -3.64
CA ASP A 181 -19.59 -1.24 -4.62
C ASP A 181 -18.38 -1.84 -5.38
N ILE A 182 -17.22 -1.16 -5.35
CA ILE A 182 -16.00 -1.66 -6.00
C ILE A 182 -15.33 -2.78 -5.20
N PRO A 183 -14.65 -3.75 -5.85
CA PRO A 183 -13.91 -4.81 -5.20
C PRO A 183 -12.90 -4.28 -4.17
N VAL A 184 -12.94 -4.85 -2.96
CA VAL A 184 -12.03 -4.55 -1.86
C VAL A 184 -10.98 -5.64 -1.76
N MET A 185 -9.70 -5.25 -1.78
CA MET A 185 -8.56 -6.13 -1.51
C MET A 185 -7.97 -5.78 -0.14
N VAL A 186 -7.34 -6.76 0.51
CA VAL A 186 -6.65 -6.53 1.78
C VAL A 186 -5.18 -6.90 1.67
N LYS A 187 -4.29 -5.93 1.91
CA LYS A 187 -2.85 -6.17 1.95
C LYS A 187 -2.40 -6.53 3.35
N LEU A 188 -1.92 -7.77 3.46
CA LEU A 188 -1.51 -8.38 4.72
C LEU A 188 -0.14 -7.87 5.19
N THR A 189 0.07 -7.85 6.51
CA THR A 189 1.41 -7.72 7.08
C THR A 189 2.15 -9.07 7.01
N PRO A 190 3.46 -9.09 6.70
CA PRO A 190 4.26 -10.31 6.81
C PRO A 190 4.57 -10.69 8.27
N ASP A 191 4.45 -9.74 9.20
CA ASP A 191 4.88 -9.86 10.60
C ASP A 191 3.76 -10.42 11.50
N GLN A 192 2.88 -11.24 10.94
CA GLN A 192 1.76 -11.83 11.65
C GLN A 192 1.99 -13.32 11.94
N SER A 193 1.51 -13.78 13.08
CA SER A 193 1.59 -15.19 13.47
C SER A 193 0.49 -16.06 12.87
N GLN A 194 -0.57 -15.47 12.30
CA GLN A 194 -1.78 -16.16 11.86
C GLN A 194 -2.26 -15.73 10.46
N PRO A 195 -1.43 -15.82 9.40
CA PRO A 195 -1.78 -15.31 8.07
C PRO A 195 -3.03 -16.00 7.49
N VAL A 196 -3.21 -17.27 7.78
CA VAL A 196 -4.39 -18.05 7.32
C VAL A 196 -5.66 -17.54 8.00
N ALA A 197 -5.64 -17.35 9.32
CA ALA A 197 -6.80 -16.86 10.06
C ALA A 197 -7.23 -15.45 9.61
N ILE A 198 -6.26 -14.54 9.41
CA ILE A 198 -6.55 -13.21 8.88
C ILE A 198 -7.13 -13.29 7.46
N SER A 199 -6.55 -14.12 6.58
CA SER A 199 -7.06 -14.28 5.21
C SER A 199 -8.49 -14.83 5.17
N HIS A 200 -8.82 -15.77 6.05
CA HIS A 200 -10.20 -16.27 6.21
C HIS A 200 -11.13 -15.17 6.72
N ALA A 201 -10.73 -14.45 7.76
CA ALA A 201 -11.55 -13.39 8.35
C ALA A 201 -11.90 -12.31 7.32
N VAL A 202 -10.91 -11.81 6.55
CA VAL A 202 -11.18 -10.77 5.54
C VAL A 202 -12.01 -11.31 4.36
N LYS A 203 -11.82 -12.59 3.98
CA LYS A 203 -12.65 -13.24 2.95
C LYS A 203 -14.11 -13.34 3.41
N GLU A 204 -14.36 -13.79 4.63
CA GLU A 204 -15.71 -13.90 5.21
C GLU A 204 -16.37 -12.51 5.36
N ALA A 205 -15.56 -11.46 5.56
CA ALA A 205 -16.00 -10.08 5.61
C ALA A 205 -16.36 -9.49 4.24
N GLY A 206 -16.07 -10.20 3.13
CA GLY A 206 -16.41 -9.77 1.77
C GLY A 206 -15.24 -9.29 0.91
N ALA A 207 -14.00 -9.39 1.39
CA ALA A 207 -12.84 -9.05 0.56
C ALA A 207 -12.77 -9.93 -0.69
N ALA A 208 -12.59 -9.31 -1.85
CA ALA A 208 -12.47 -9.98 -3.14
C ALA A 208 -11.10 -10.66 -3.33
N ALA A 209 -10.05 -10.15 -2.67
CA ALA A 209 -8.69 -10.69 -2.75
C ALA A 209 -7.82 -10.29 -1.55
N VAL A 210 -6.66 -10.93 -1.45
CA VAL A 210 -5.59 -10.55 -0.53
C VAL A 210 -4.30 -10.28 -1.29
N THR A 211 -3.54 -9.27 -0.86
CA THR A 211 -2.17 -9.02 -1.31
C THR A 211 -1.19 -9.62 -0.30
N ALA A 212 -0.42 -10.59 -0.70
CA ALA A 212 0.58 -11.24 0.12
C ALA A 212 1.99 -10.85 -0.38
N THR A 213 2.68 -9.93 0.26
CA THR A 213 2.36 -9.20 1.50
C THR A 213 2.94 -7.78 1.44
N ASN A 214 2.88 -7.04 2.56
CA ASN A 214 3.67 -5.81 2.74
C ASN A 214 5.17 -6.17 2.88
N ARG A 215 6.03 -5.16 2.99
CA ARG A 215 7.47 -5.34 3.26
C ARG A 215 7.68 -6.00 4.61
N TYR A 216 8.70 -6.88 4.69
CA TYR A 216 9.14 -7.43 5.97
C TYR A 216 9.70 -6.33 6.87
N THR A 217 9.35 -6.38 8.16
CA THR A 217 9.99 -5.53 9.16
C THR A 217 11.41 -6.01 9.40
N ALA A 218 12.35 -5.07 9.44
CA ALA A 218 13.75 -5.34 9.67
C ALA A 218 14.36 -4.29 10.59
N PHE A 219 15.35 -4.70 11.37
CA PHE A 219 16.10 -3.83 12.25
C PHE A 219 17.59 -3.93 11.97
N ALA A 220 18.22 -2.80 11.69
CA ALA A 220 19.66 -2.73 11.46
C ALA A 220 20.26 -1.69 12.41
N VAL A 221 21.24 -2.12 13.21
CA VAL A 221 21.94 -1.30 14.19
C VAL A 221 23.36 -1.01 13.73
N ASP A 222 23.80 0.20 13.95
CA ASP A 222 25.22 0.54 13.92
C ASP A 222 25.87 0.03 15.19
N ILE A 223 26.79 -0.94 15.06
CA ILE A 223 27.39 -1.63 16.23
C ILE A 223 28.31 -0.74 17.06
N GLU A 224 28.87 0.31 16.45
CA GLU A 224 29.78 1.23 17.14
C GLU A 224 29.02 2.26 17.99
N THR A 225 27.86 2.70 17.50
CA THR A 225 27.06 3.74 18.15
C THR A 225 25.83 3.21 18.89
N GLY A 226 25.44 1.96 18.63
CA GLY A 226 24.20 1.36 19.14
C GLY A 226 22.91 1.99 18.56
N GLN A 227 23.02 2.85 17.56
CA GLN A 227 21.89 3.56 16.99
C GLN A 227 21.27 2.82 15.79
N PRO A 228 19.94 2.90 15.58
CA PRO A 228 19.31 2.38 14.39
C PRO A 228 19.84 3.09 13.12
N ARG A 229 20.19 2.33 12.09
CA ARG A 229 20.77 2.85 10.83
C ARG A 229 19.89 3.87 10.12
N LEU A 230 18.56 3.73 10.16
CA LEU A 230 17.61 4.67 9.58
C LEU A 230 16.94 5.59 10.61
N GLY A 231 17.43 5.58 11.85
CA GLY A 231 16.81 6.29 12.96
C GLY A 231 15.69 5.47 13.61
N GLY A 232 15.24 5.91 14.78
CA GLY A 232 14.10 5.30 15.47
C GLY A 232 12.77 5.55 14.73
N PRO A 233 11.70 4.95 15.27
CA PRO A 233 10.34 5.16 14.77
C PRO A 233 9.93 6.62 14.87
#